data_c925d20445f6fd3e67933ef6e1c117f2
#
_entry.id   c925d20445f6fd3e67933ef6e1c117f2
#
_cell.length_a   1.000
_cell.length_b   1.000
_cell.length_c   1.000
_cell.angle_alpha   90.00
_cell.angle_beta   90.00
_cell.angle_gamma   90.00
#
_symmetry.space_group_name_H-M   'P 1'
#
loop_
_entity.id
_entity.type
_entity.pdbx_description
1 polymer ?
#
loop_
_entity_poly.entity_id
_entity_poly.type
_entity_poly.pdbx_seq_one_letter_code
_entity_poly.pdbx_strand_id
1 'polypeptide(L)'
;MPTGEISTTGLVRDALSKGKEVFVPYTHKLETTGNPSQPKVSVMDMLRLESMEEFESLQPDKWGIPSLDKASVPNRQNCLGGRGVLEERPRGNRDDLGLDLIVMPGMAFDTDLRRLGHGKGYYDYFLNNYNKEIAGSPRASQRPFLGKLNFPLVYFLRSSYRSIY
;
A
#
# COMPACT_ATOMS: atom_id res chain seq x y z
N MET A 1 4.56 -0.96 24.19
CA MET A 1 4.66 -0.07 23.02
C MET A 1 5.75 0.94 23.31
N PRO A 2 6.69 1.19 22.41
CA PRO A 2 7.64 2.29 22.59
C PRO A 2 6.84 3.58 22.69
N THR A 3 7.13 4.37 23.71
CA THR A 3 6.54 5.67 23.96
C THR A 3 6.96 6.62 22.84
N GLY A 4 6.04 6.98 21.96
CA GLY A 4 6.29 7.93 20.87
C GLY A 4 5.66 7.55 19.51
N GLU A 5 5.04 6.39 19.39
CA GLU A 5 4.35 5.98 18.18
C GLU A 5 2.99 6.70 18.05
N ILE A 6 2.79 7.38 16.92
CA ILE A 6 1.49 7.94 16.57
C ILE A 6 0.59 6.78 16.14
N SER A 7 -0.50 6.55 16.88
CA SER A 7 -1.48 5.56 16.50
C SER A 7 -2.16 5.96 15.18
N THR A 8 -2.08 5.12 14.18
CA THR A 8 -2.75 5.30 12.89
C THR A 8 -4.19 4.80 12.88
N THR A 9 -4.62 4.16 13.97
CA THR A 9 -5.99 3.63 14.14
C THR A 9 -7.06 4.68 13.89
N GLY A 10 -6.85 5.90 14.40
CA GLY A 10 -7.77 7.02 14.19
C GLY A 10 -7.89 7.42 12.72
N LEU A 11 -6.77 7.43 11.98
CA LEU A 11 -6.76 7.74 10.55
C LEU A 11 -7.53 6.69 9.74
N VAL A 12 -7.30 5.41 10.01
CA VAL A 12 -8.00 4.31 9.33
C VAL A 12 -9.49 4.36 9.62
N ARG A 13 -9.87 4.55 10.88
CA ARG A 13 -11.28 4.65 11.28
C ARG A 13 -11.98 5.83 10.61
N ASP A 14 -11.36 7.00 10.59
CA ASP A 14 -11.92 8.18 9.93
C ASP A 14 -12.07 7.97 8.42
N ALA A 15 -11.06 7.38 7.78
CA ALA A 15 -11.11 7.08 6.36
C ALA A 15 -12.25 6.11 6.01
N LEU A 16 -12.33 4.98 6.72
CA LEU A 16 -13.38 3.98 6.50
C LEU A 16 -14.78 4.53 6.79
N SER A 17 -14.95 5.33 7.86
CA SER A 17 -16.23 5.95 8.21
C SER A 17 -16.71 6.94 7.15
N LYS A 18 -15.79 7.56 6.41
CA LYS A 18 -16.07 8.45 5.27
C LYS A 18 -16.23 7.72 3.95
N GLY A 19 -16.32 6.40 3.96
CA GLY A 19 -16.44 5.58 2.76
C GLY A 19 -15.21 5.60 1.85
N LYS A 20 -14.02 5.89 2.40
CA LYS A 20 -12.76 5.80 1.63
C LYS A 20 -12.29 4.36 1.57
N GLU A 21 -11.67 3.99 0.46
CA GLU A 21 -10.97 2.72 0.36
C GLU A 21 -9.58 2.86 1.00
N VAL A 22 -9.28 1.96 1.91
CA VAL A 22 -8.00 1.90 2.62
C VAL A 22 -7.23 0.70 2.10
N PHE A 23 -5.96 0.91 1.76
CA PHE A 23 -5.05 -0.14 1.33
C PHE A 23 -3.90 -0.25 2.33
N VAL A 24 -3.51 -1.46 2.64
CA VAL A 24 -2.41 -1.76 3.56
C VAL A 24 -1.31 -2.53 2.86
N PRO A 25 -0.04 -2.38 3.29
CA PRO A 25 1.08 -3.07 2.67
C PRO A 25 1.03 -4.57 2.93
N TYR A 26 1.36 -5.32 1.89
CA TYR A 26 1.60 -6.76 1.95
C TYR A 26 2.92 -7.08 1.27
N THR A 27 3.87 -7.63 2.03
CA THR A 27 5.18 -8.01 1.50
C THR A 27 5.21 -9.47 1.09
N HIS A 28 5.68 -9.73 -0.12
CA HIS A 28 5.83 -11.08 -0.64
C HIS A 28 7.14 -11.24 -1.44
N LYS A 29 7.47 -12.46 -1.80
CA LYS A 29 8.63 -12.76 -2.64
C LYS A 29 8.18 -12.94 -4.07
N LEU A 30 8.84 -12.26 -5.00
CA LEU A 30 8.69 -12.55 -6.44
C LEU A 30 9.30 -13.93 -6.74
N GLU A 31 8.54 -14.78 -7.39
CA GLU A 31 9.09 -16.01 -7.97
C GLU A 31 9.77 -15.61 -9.29
N THR A 32 11.10 -15.52 -9.27
CA THR A 32 11.88 -15.32 -10.49
C THR A 32 11.76 -16.56 -11.34
N THR A 33 10.99 -16.46 -12.42
CA THR A 33 10.93 -17.50 -13.46
C THR A 33 12.29 -17.65 -14.11
N GLY A 34 13.01 -18.70 -13.78
CA GLY A 34 14.09 -19.19 -14.62
C GLY A 34 15.45 -19.51 -13.99
N ASN A 35 15.77 -19.13 -12.78
CA ASN A 35 17.05 -19.53 -12.20
C ASN A 35 16.98 -19.71 -10.67
N PRO A 36 17.07 -20.96 -10.15
CA PRO A 36 16.98 -21.26 -8.72
C PRO A 36 18.07 -20.60 -7.87
N SER A 37 19.15 -20.13 -8.51
CA SER A 37 20.31 -19.54 -7.84
C SER A 37 20.20 -18.02 -7.65
N GLN A 38 19.17 -17.36 -8.17
CA GLN A 38 18.98 -15.93 -7.93
C GLN A 38 18.25 -15.67 -6.61
N PRO A 39 18.70 -14.70 -5.82
CA PRO A 39 18.02 -14.35 -4.57
C PRO A 39 16.60 -13.85 -4.87
N LYS A 40 15.60 -14.47 -4.21
CA LYS A 40 14.20 -14.03 -4.32
C LYS A 40 14.08 -12.59 -3.86
N VAL A 41 13.64 -11.72 -4.74
CA VAL A 41 13.42 -10.30 -4.43
C VAL A 41 12.11 -10.18 -3.65
N SER A 42 12.17 -9.53 -2.48
CA SER A 42 10.96 -9.19 -1.73
C SER A 42 10.40 -7.87 -2.23
N VAL A 43 9.12 -7.86 -2.54
CA VAL A 43 8.38 -6.68 -3.00
C VAL A 43 7.17 -6.43 -2.11
N MET A 44 6.52 -5.32 -2.34
CA MET A 44 5.37 -4.88 -1.57
C MET A 44 4.24 -4.48 -2.50
N ASP A 45 3.07 -5.05 -2.27
CA ASP A 45 1.80 -4.64 -2.86
C ASP A 45 0.92 -3.95 -1.83
N MET A 46 -0.06 -3.19 -2.29
CA MET A 46 -1.04 -2.51 -1.45
C MET A 46 -2.41 -3.14 -1.68
N LEU A 47 -2.91 -3.83 -0.68
CA LEU A 47 -4.13 -4.61 -0.75
C LEU A 47 -5.22 -3.96 0.11
N ARG A 48 -6.46 -4.02 -0.38
CA ARG A 48 -7.60 -3.40 0.28
C ARG A 48 -7.88 -4.02 1.64
N LEU A 49 -8.10 -3.14 2.60
CA LEU A 49 -8.65 -3.44 3.92
C LEU A 49 -10.17 -3.32 3.83
N GLU A 50 -10.90 -4.33 4.28
CA GLU A 50 -12.34 -4.39 4.08
C GLU A 50 -13.13 -3.65 5.16
N SER A 51 -12.67 -3.67 6.41
CA SER A 51 -13.37 -3.03 7.52
C SER A 51 -12.45 -2.65 8.69
N MET A 52 -13.01 -1.94 9.65
CA MET A 52 -12.31 -1.59 10.90
C MET A 52 -12.12 -2.82 11.80
N GLU A 53 -13.10 -3.72 11.83
CA GLU A 53 -13.03 -4.98 12.58
C GLU A 53 -11.88 -5.84 12.06
N GLU A 54 -11.73 -5.89 10.73
CA GLU A 54 -10.59 -6.58 10.12
C GLU A 54 -9.27 -5.94 10.54
N PHE A 55 -9.18 -4.60 10.48
CA PHE A 55 -7.98 -3.88 10.89
C PHE A 55 -7.57 -4.20 12.33
N GLU A 56 -8.53 -4.24 13.24
CA GLU A 56 -8.30 -4.54 14.65
C GLU A 56 -7.96 -6.01 14.90
N SER A 57 -8.32 -6.91 13.98
CA SER A 57 -8.03 -8.35 14.04
C SER A 57 -6.70 -8.76 13.38
N LEU A 58 -6.02 -7.84 12.70
CA LEU A 58 -4.75 -8.13 12.02
C LEU A 58 -3.72 -8.69 13.01
N GLN A 59 -3.15 -9.83 12.66
CA GLN A 59 -2.11 -10.46 13.47
C GLN A 59 -0.75 -9.86 13.12
N PRO A 60 0.10 -9.61 14.13
CA PRO A 60 1.43 -9.13 13.88
C PRO A 60 2.29 -10.21 13.20
N ASP A 61 3.07 -9.78 12.21
CA ASP A 61 4.10 -10.61 11.60
C ASP A 61 5.30 -10.80 12.55
N LYS A 62 6.35 -11.47 12.07
CA LYS A 62 7.57 -11.72 12.83
C LYS A 62 8.32 -10.46 13.31
N TRP A 63 7.99 -9.29 12.78
CA TRP A 63 8.53 -7.99 13.18
C TRP A 63 7.55 -7.17 14.01
N GLY A 64 6.39 -7.73 14.36
CA GLY A 64 5.34 -7.04 15.11
C GLY A 64 4.47 -6.11 14.27
N ILE A 65 4.56 -6.20 12.95
CA ILE A 65 3.78 -5.36 12.02
C ILE A 65 2.46 -6.08 11.71
N PRO A 66 1.29 -5.46 11.98
CA PRO A 66 0.01 -6.04 11.63
C PRO A 66 -0.06 -6.36 10.12
N SER A 67 -0.38 -7.60 9.78
CA SER A 67 -0.33 -8.11 8.41
C SER A 67 -1.61 -8.83 8.04
N LEU A 68 -1.96 -8.78 6.75
CA LEU A 68 -3.10 -9.49 6.19
C LEU A 68 -2.87 -11.00 6.20
N ASP A 69 -3.94 -11.76 6.44
CA ASP A 69 -3.89 -13.21 6.31
C ASP A 69 -3.59 -13.62 4.86
N LYS A 70 -2.58 -14.47 4.69
CA LYS A 70 -2.13 -14.97 3.40
C LYS A 70 -3.24 -15.63 2.58
N ALA A 71 -4.16 -16.33 3.23
CA ALA A 71 -5.28 -16.99 2.54
C ALA A 71 -6.26 -15.99 1.90
N SER A 72 -6.36 -14.78 2.43
CA SER A 72 -7.25 -13.73 1.92
C SER A 72 -6.66 -12.96 0.73
N VAL A 73 -5.34 -12.96 0.58
CA VAL A 73 -4.59 -12.16 -0.41
C VAL A 73 -5.08 -12.30 -1.85
N PRO A 74 -5.32 -13.52 -2.40
CA PRO A 74 -5.71 -13.66 -3.80
C PRO A 74 -7.03 -12.97 -4.15
N ASN A 75 -7.92 -12.79 -3.18
CA ASN A 75 -9.25 -12.21 -3.38
C ASN A 75 -9.28 -10.69 -3.13
N ARG A 76 -8.22 -10.11 -2.57
CA ARG A 76 -8.18 -8.69 -2.22
C ARG A 76 -7.91 -7.82 -3.42
N GLN A 77 -8.64 -6.70 -3.49
CA GLN A 77 -8.37 -5.67 -4.48
C GLN A 77 -6.98 -5.08 -4.26
N ASN A 78 -6.22 -4.92 -5.33
CA ASN A 78 -4.94 -4.25 -5.33
C ASN A 78 -5.13 -2.78 -5.75
N CYS A 79 -4.41 -1.85 -5.12
CA CYS A 79 -4.53 -0.41 -5.44
C CYS A 79 -4.12 -0.07 -6.89
N LEU A 80 -3.32 -0.94 -7.52
CA LEU A 80 -2.91 -0.85 -8.92
C LEU A 80 -3.84 -1.62 -9.87
N GLY A 81 -5.06 -1.94 -9.42
CA GLY A 81 -6.06 -2.70 -10.18
C GLY A 81 -5.90 -4.21 -10.04
N GLY A 82 -6.95 -4.94 -10.41
CA GLY A 82 -6.98 -6.40 -10.26
C GLY A 82 -7.08 -6.86 -8.80
N ARG A 83 -6.82 -8.16 -8.56
CA ARG A 83 -6.85 -8.79 -7.25
C ARG A 83 -5.53 -9.50 -6.97
N GLY A 84 -5.19 -9.64 -5.69
CA GLY A 84 -3.97 -10.32 -5.26
C GLY A 84 -2.70 -9.52 -5.51
N VAL A 85 -1.58 -10.25 -5.59
CA VAL A 85 -0.25 -9.68 -5.81
C VAL A 85 0.09 -9.54 -7.30
N LEU A 86 1.07 -8.73 -7.61
CA LEU A 86 1.42 -8.23 -8.96
C LEU A 86 1.60 -9.30 -10.05
N GLU A 87 2.07 -10.50 -9.69
CA GLU A 87 2.46 -11.53 -10.67
C GLU A 87 1.31 -12.15 -11.46
N GLU A 88 0.08 -12.05 -10.94
CA GLU A 88 -1.09 -12.74 -11.48
C GLU A 88 -2.15 -11.81 -12.09
N ARG A 89 -1.82 -10.52 -12.27
CA ARG A 89 -2.85 -9.54 -12.68
C ARG A 89 -3.23 -9.66 -14.14
N PRO A 90 -4.50 -9.98 -14.47
CA PRO A 90 -5.06 -9.52 -15.71
C PRO A 90 -5.06 -7.98 -15.70
N ARG A 91 -4.65 -7.36 -16.79
CA ARG A 91 -4.75 -5.89 -16.95
C ARG A 91 -6.22 -5.51 -16.82
N GLY A 92 -6.61 -5.12 -15.60
CA GLY A 92 -7.96 -4.67 -15.29
C GLY A 92 -8.28 -3.31 -15.92
N ASN A 93 -9.52 -2.89 -15.77
CA ASN A 93 -9.95 -1.57 -16.19
C ASN A 93 -9.09 -0.51 -15.52
N ARG A 94 -8.48 0.38 -16.32
CA ARG A 94 -7.56 1.43 -15.83
C ARG A 94 -8.29 2.63 -15.22
N ASP A 95 -9.61 2.68 -15.33
CA ASP A 95 -10.41 3.81 -14.85
C ASP A 95 -10.45 3.90 -13.32
N ASP A 96 -10.24 2.77 -12.63
CA ASP A 96 -10.24 2.67 -11.17
C ASP A 96 -8.82 2.76 -10.54
N LEU A 97 -7.80 3.09 -11.33
CA LEU A 97 -6.43 3.21 -10.83
C LEU A 97 -6.21 4.58 -10.19
N GLY A 98 -5.49 4.59 -9.09
CA GLY A 98 -5.01 5.81 -8.46
C GLY A 98 -5.36 5.91 -6.98
N LEU A 99 -4.47 6.58 -6.27
CA LEU A 99 -4.58 6.87 -4.85
C LEU A 99 -4.66 8.39 -4.68
N ASP A 100 -5.42 8.85 -3.71
CA ASP A 100 -5.52 10.28 -3.38
C ASP A 100 -4.49 10.67 -2.31
N LEU A 101 -4.19 9.75 -1.39
CA LEU A 101 -3.24 9.95 -0.30
C LEU A 101 -2.39 8.70 -0.10
N ILE A 102 -1.09 8.91 0.04
CA ILE A 102 -0.11 7.90 0.43
C ILE A 102 0.56 8.35 1.73
N VAL A 103 0.39 7.58 2.79
CA VAL A 103 1.05 7.82 4.08
C VAL A 103 2.20 6.84 4.22
N MET A 104 3.42 7.33 4.29
CA MET A 104 4.64 6.51 4.33
C MET A 104 5.40 6.69 5.65
N PRO A 105 5.91 5.60 6.23
CA PRO A 105 6.82 5.68 7.36
C PRO A 105 8.22 6.09 6.90
N GLY A 106 8.97 6.71 7.78
CA GLY A 106 10.39 7.00 7.59
C GLY A 106 11.09 7.11 8.93
N MET A 107 12.37 6.77 8.95
CA MET A 107 13.23 6.98 10.11
C MET A 107 13.50 8.47 10.34
N ALA A 108 13.60 9.23 9.25
CA ALA A 108 13.77 10.66 9.27
C ALA A 108 13.26 11.28 7.97
N PHE A 109 12.94 12.56 8.03
CA PHE A 109 12.60 13.38 6.88
C PHE A 109 13.39 14.69 6.96
N ASP A 110 13.90 15.15 5.84
CA ASP A 110 14.53 16.48 5.77
C ASP A 110 13.52 17.58 5.38
N THR A 111 13.99 18.81 5.35
CA THR A 111 13.19 19.99 4.98
C THR A 111 12.72 19.96 3.53
N ASP A 112 13.44 19.24 2.66
CA ASP A 112 13.09 19.06 1.24
C ASP A 112 12.15 17.88 1.03
N LEU A 113 11.60 17.30 2.12
CA LEU A 113 10.67 16.20 2.09
C LEU A 113 11.29 14.85 1.64
N ARG A 114 12.61 14.72 1.59
CA ARG A 114 13.27 13.45 1.33
C ARG A 114 13.12 12.54 2.55
N ARG A 115 12.96 11.27 2.28
CA ARG A 115 12.69 10.25 3.30
C ARG A 115 13.91 9.34 3.48
N LEU A 116 14.34 9.15 4.71
CA LEU A 116 15.25 8.08 5.09
C LEU A 116 14.43 6.87 5.52
N GLY A 117 14.55 5.76 4.81
CA GLY A 117 13.93 4.47 5.14
C GLY A 117 14.94 3.49 5.75
N HIS A 118 14.47 2.27 6.05
CA HIS A 118 15.29 1.18 6.59
C HIS A 118 16.20 0.47 5.54
N GLY A 119 16.38 1.05 4.35
CA GLY A 119 17.26 0.50 3.31
C GLY A 119 16.73 -0.73 2.57
N LYS A 120 15.50 -1.18 2.79
CA LYS A 120 14.90 -2.32 2.06
C LYS A 120 14.34 -1.96 0.70
N GLY A 121 14.14 -0.67 0.40
CA GLY A 121 13.66 -0.18 -0.89
C GLY A 121 12.20 -0.50 -1.24
N TYR A 122 11.40 -1.07 -0.33
CA TYR A 122 10.01 -1.48 -0.60
C TYR A 122 9.14 -0.34 -1.14
N TYR A 123 9.19 0.82 -0.49
CA TYR A 123 8.38 1.98 -0.88
C TYR A 123 8.87 2.61 -2.19
N ASP A 124 10.18 2.66 -2.41
CA ASP A 124 10.76 3.21 -3.63
C ASP A 124 10.39 2.31 -4.83
N TYR A 125 10.44 1.00 -4.65
CA TYR A 125 9.97 0.04 -5.65
C TYR A 125 8.47 0.20 -5.92
N PHE A 126 7.65 0.27 -4.87
CA PHE A 126 6.22 0.47 -5.01
C PHE A 126 5.89 1.77 -5.75
N LEU A 127 6.47 2.90 -5.35
CA LEU A 127 6.23 4.20 -5.98
C LEU A 127 6.66 4.23 -7.46
N ASN A 128 7.79 3.58 -7.79
CA ASN A 128 8.23 3.46 -9.18
C ASN A 128 7.23 2.67 -10.02
N ASN A 129 6.71 1.55 -9.50
CA ASN A 129 5.69 0.76 -10.18
C ASN A 129 4.36 1.52 -10.26
N TYR A 130 3.94 2.17 -9.18
CA TYR A 130 2.76 3.00 -9.13
C TYR A 130 2.79 4.06 -10.24
N ASN A 131 3.89 4.82 -10.34
CA ASN A 131 4.03 5.86 -11.35
C ASN A 131 3.97 5.31 -12.79
N LYS A 132 4.56 4.13 -13.05
CA LYS A 132 4.50 3.47 -14.36
C LYS A 132 3.08 3.03 -14.72
N GLU A 133 2.36 2.44 -13.78
CA GLU A 133 1.00 1.95 -14.01
C GLU A 133 0.00 3.11 -14.20
N ILE A 134 0.14 4.17 -13.41
CA ILE A 134 -0.73 5.35 -13.50
C ILE A 134 -0.47 6.16 -14.77
N ALA A 135 0.74 6.18 -15.31
CA ALA A 135 1.12 7.01 -16.47
C ALA A 135 0.22 6.78 -17.72
N GLY A 136 -0.44 5.63 -17.82
CA GLY A 136 -1.39 5.32 -18.91
C GLY A 136 -2.86 5.38 -18.50
N SER A 137 -3.19 5.93 -17.33
CA SER A 137 -4.56 6.01 -16.83
C SER A 137 -5.14 7.43 -16.96
N PRO A 138 -6.47 7.60 -16.90
CA PRO A 138 -7.12 8.92 -16.86
C PRO A 138 -6.65 9.80 -15.68
N ARG A 139 -6.11 9.18 -14.62
CA ARG A 139 -5.58 9.86 -13.44
C ARG A 139 -4.07 10.15 -13.49
N ALA A 140 -3.43 10.00 -14.64
CA ALA A 140 -1.98 10.23 -14.80
C ALA A 140 -1.50 11.62 -14.34
N SER A 141 -2.37 12.63 -14.45
CA SER A 141 -2.09 13.99 -13.99
C SER A 141 -2.34 14.23 -12.50
N GLN A 142 -3.05 13.33 -11.83
CA GLN A 142 -3.39 13.44 -10.41
C GLN A 142 -2.35 12.70 -9.58
N ARG A 143 -1.44 13.46 -8.98
CA ARG A 143 -0.47 12.87 -8.04
C ARG A 143 -1.11 12.72 -6.67
N PRO A 144 -0.92 11.58 -5.99
CA PRO A 144 -1.39 11.42 -4.62
C PRO A 144 -0.67 12.40 -3.69
N PHE A 145 -1.38 12.87 -2.68
CA PHE A 145 -0.76 13.60 -1.59
C PHE A 145 0.14 12.64 -0.79
N LEU A 146 1.39 13.03 -0.57
CA LEU A 146 2.35 12.24 0.22
C LEU A 146 2.34 12.73 1.66
N GLY A 147 1.69 12.00 2.55
CA GLY A 147 1.71 12.23 3.98
C GLY A 147 2.93 11.55 4.62
N LYS A 148 3.53 12.21 5.62
CA LYS A 148 4.69 11.70 6.35
C LYS A 148 4.27 11.28 7.75
N LEU A 149 4.67 10.09 8.17
CA LEU A 149 4.58 9.63 9.55
C LEU A 149 5.90 9.03 9.99
N ASN A 150 6.33 9.36 11.20
CA ASN A 150 7.52 8.76 11.82
C ASN A 150 7.19 7.39 12.41
N PHE A 151 6.59 6.43 11.62
CA PHE A 151 6.20 5.12 12.19
C PHE A 151 5.91 4.02 11.18
N PRO A 152 5.81 2.73 11.61
CA PRO A 152 5.95 1.56 10.77
C PRO A 152 4.73 1.21 9.90
N LEU A 153 3.57 1.81 10.11
CA LEU A 153 2.37 1.46 9.34
C LEU A 153 2.03 2.51 8.28
N VAL A 154 1.73 2.03 7.09
CA VAL A 154 1.43 2.82 5.90
C VAL A 154 -0.02 2.59 5.51
N TYR A 155 -0.70 3.67 5.12
CA TYR A 155 -2.04 3.60 4.57
C TYR A 155 -2.11 4.36 3.26
N PHE A 156 -2.90 3.82 2.35
CA PHE A 156 -3.20 4.42 1.07
C PHE A 156 -4.70 4.61 1.00
N LEU A 157 -5.11 5.81 0.69
CA LEU A 157 -6.53 6.17 0.63
C LEU A 157 -6.92 6.45 -0.81
N ARG A 158 -8.06 5.91 -1.22
CA ARG A 158 -8.74 6.22 -2.45
C ARG A 158 -10.16 6.66 -2.16
N SER A 159 -10.60 7.74 -2.80
CA SER A 159 -11.99 8.18 -2.73
C SER A 159 -12.87 7.25 -3.55
N SER A 160 -13.93 6.72 -2.94
CA SER A 160 -14.92 5.88 -3.62
C SER A 160 -15.88 6.69 -4.51
N TYR A 161 -15.65 7.98 -4.69
CA TYR A 161 -16.48 8.78 -5.57
C TYR A 161 -16.28 8.34 -7.03
N ARG A 162 -17.14 7.44 -7.49
CA ARG A 162 -17.44 7.37 -8.92
C ARG A 162 -18.07 8.69 -9.31
N SER A 163 -17.42 9.42 -10.20
CA SER A 163 -18.06 10.54 -10.88
C SER A 163 -19.28 9.97 -11.60
N ILE A 164 -20.46 10.32 -11.11
CA ILE A 164 -21.71 10.08 -11.85
C ILE A 164 -21.81 11.25 -12.84
N TYR A 165 -21.23 11.05 -14.00
CA TYR A 165 -21.54 11.80 -15.23
C TYR A 165 -21.53 10.84 -16.40
#